data_0aa6d98f3ae83f5e776e2bc563703db0
#
_entry.id   0aa6d98f3ae83f5e776e2bc563703db0
#
_cell.length_a   1.000
_cell.length_b   1.000
_cell.length_c   1.000
_cell.angle_alpha   90.00
_cell.angle_beta   90.00
_cell.angle_gamma   90.00
#
_symmetry.space_group_name_H-M   'P 1'
#
loop_
_entity.id
_entity.type
_entity.pdbx_description
1 polymer ?
#
loop_
_entity_poly.entity_id
_entity_poly.type
_entity_poly.pdbx_seq_one_letter_code
_entity_poly.pdbx_strand_id
1 'polypeptide(L)'
;MELNKVDDETEEITISTHKKSKQEIKKEREELTVKLETMSLENYISDNISLYCGDCIVEMQKIPDDSVDLILCDLPYGTTKCKWDTVIDLNELWKHYRRIIKKPSGVILLFGQQPFTSMLVSSNYEWFKYNLIWKKNKTTQFLLANYRPMKCTEDICVFSKGGAAAASRNTGNMTYNPQGLIPTNIKKKNSKERIGKMLNQEHHLGKNNKLISNSEYTQNFTNYPNELIEFDIEYDTIHETQKPVKLIEYLIKTYSNEGEVVLDNTMGSGTTGVGCVNTKRKFIGIEKEEKYFKLSKYRITNNL
;
A
#
# COMPACT_ATOMS: atom_id res chain seq x y z
N MET A 1 -35.16 49.74 -16.48
CA MET A 1 -33.83 49.17 -16.28
C MET A 1 -34.02 47.68 -16.15
N GLU A 2 -33.95 46.96 -17.27
CA GLU A 2 -34.11 45.50 -17.34
C GLU A 2 -32.79 44.85 -16.99
N LEU A 3 -32.79 43.94 -15.99
CA LEU A 3 -31.68 43.09 -15.66
C LEU A 3 -31.80 41.78 -16.49
N ASN A 4 -30.90 41.60 -17.43
CA ASN A 4 -30.72 40.38 -18.17
C ASN A 4 -30.36 39.20 -17.25
N LYS A 5 -31.19 38.16 -17.29
CA LYS A 5 -30.87 36.84 -16.76
C LYS A 5 -29.88 36.19 -17.75
N VAL A 6 -28.72 35.83 -17.25
CA VAL A 6 -27.79 34.92 -17.95
C VAL A 6 -28.18 33.50 -17.50
N ASP A 7 -28.69 32.72 -18.42
CA ASP A 7 -28.94 31.30 -18.23
C ASP A 7 -27.59 30.57 -18.33
N ASP A 8 -27.16 29.99 -17.19
CA ASP A 8 -25.98 29.16 -17.08
C ASP A 8 -26.40 27.69 -17.30
N GLU A 9 -26.42 27.24 -18.53
CA GLU A 9 -26.62 25.84 -18.89
C GLU A 9 -25.31 25.08 -18.64
N THR A 10 -25.16 24.56 -17.45
CA THR A 10 -24.14 23.53 -17.16
C THR A 10 -24.60 22.19 -17.72
N GLU A 11 -24.10 21.81 -18.91
CA GLU A 11 -24.22 20.44 -19.40
C GLU A 11 -23.57 19.46 -18.40
N GLU A 12 -24.40 18.75 -17.64
CA GLU A 12 -23.97 17.56 -16.90
C GLU A 12 -23.54 16.49 -17.91
N ILE A 13 -22.22 16.32 -18.08
CA ILE A 13 -21.66 15.19 -18.81
C ILE A 13 -21.92 13.93 -17.98
N THR A 14 -23.03 13.27 -18.26
CA THR A 14 -23.37 11.97 -17.69
C THR A 14 -22.44 10.93 -18.32
N ILE A 15 -21.32 10.61 -17.65
CA ILE A 15 -20.47 9.48 -18.01
C ILE A 15 -21.25 8.21 -17.66
N SER A 16 -21.96 7.67 -18.65
CA SER A 16 -22.62 6.38 -18.57
C SER A 16 -21.55 5.28 -18.44
N THR A 17 -21.22 4.89 -17.22
CA THR A 17 -20.45 3.67 -16.97
C THR A 17 -21.36 2.47 -17.26
N HIS A 18 -21.29 1.94 -18.47
CA HIS A 18 -21.97 0.69 -18.83
C HIS A 18 -21.42 -0.43 -17.94
N LYS A 19 -22.20 -0.86 -16.94
CA LYS A 19 -21.90 -2.09 -16.20
C LYS A 19 -22.00 -3.26 -17.19
N LYS A 20 -20.88 -3.97 -17.38
CA LYS A 20 -20.85 -5.18 -18.21
C LYS A 20 -21.89 -6.19 -17.73
N SER A 21 -22.55 -6.85 -18.65
CA SER A 21 -23.49 -7.92 -18.34
C SER A 21 -22.76 -9.16 -17.77
N LYS A 22 -23.47 -9.98 -17.02
CA LYS A 22 -22.90 -11.24 -16.51
C LYS A 22 -22.39 -12.17 -17.62
N GLN A 23 -22.98 -12.12 -18.79
CA GLN A 23 -22.55 -12.90 -19.95
C GLN A 23 -21.23 -12.40 -20.54
N GLU A 24 -21.06 -11.09 -20.65
CA GLU A 24 -19.81 -10.47 -21.10
C GLU A 24 -18.67 -10.78 -20.16
N ILE A 25 -18.89 -10.64 -18.86
CA ILE A 25 -17.89 -10.99 -17.82
C ILE A 25 -17.49 -12.46 -17.91
N LYS A 26 -18.47 -13.36 -18.12
CA LYS A 26 -18.20 -14.80 -18.26
C LYS A 26 -17.34 -15.07 -19.50
N LYS A 27 -17.69 -14.49 -20.64
CA LYS A 27 -16.94 -14.63 -21.88
C LYS A 27 -15.50 -14.11 -21.76
N GLU A 28 -15.31 -12.94 -21.19
CA GLU A 28 -13.97 -12.39 -20.94
C GLU A 28 -13.12 -13.30 -20.05
N ARG A 29 -13.72 -13.92 -19.02
CA ARG A 29 -13.02 -14.89 -18.15
C ARG A 29 -12.63 -16.17 -18.89
N GLU A 30 -13.48 -16.67 -19.77
CA GLU A 30 -13.19 -17.86 -20.60
C GLU A 30 -12.05 -17.55 -21.61
N GLU A 31 -12.10 -16.43 -22.29
CA GLU A 31 -11.04 -15.98 -23.21
C GLU A 31 -9.70 -15.79 -22.47
N LEU A 32 -9.73 -15.20 -21.28
CA LEU A 32 -8.55 -15.05 -20.45
C LEU A 32 -7.98 -16.40 -20.02
N THR A 33 -8.83 -17.36 -19.63
CA THR A 33 -8.40 -18.70 -19.25
C THR A 33 -7.60 -19.37 -20.37
N VAL A 34 -8.10 -19.32 -21.59
CA VAL A 34 -7.41 -19.87 -22.78
C VAL A 34 -6.05 -19.18 -23.00
N LYS A 35 -5.98 -17.86 -22.85
CA LYS A 35 -4.71 -17.14 -22.97
C LYS A 35 -3.71 -17.55 -21.88
N LEU A 36 -4.14 -17.69 -20.64
CA LEU A 36 -3.28 -18.09 -19.54
C LEU A 36 -2.76 -19.52 -19.70
N GLU A 37 -3.53 -20.44 -20.29
CA GLU A 37 -3.08 -21.81 -20.56
C GLU A 37 -1.88 -21.85 -21.50
N THR A 38 -1.82 -20.97 -22.49
CA THR A 38 -0.75 -20.88 -23.48
C THR A 38 0.46 -20.08 -23.01
N MET A 39 0.38 -19.36 -21.90
CA MET A 39 1.50 -18.54 -21.39
C MET A 39 2.63 -19.39 -20.81
N SER A 40 3.86 -19.00 -21.13
CA SER A 40 5.08 -19.57 -20.55
C SER A 40 5.23 -19.24 -19.06
N LEU A 41 5.74 -20.20 -18.28
CA LEU A 41 6.17 -20.03 -16.88
C LEU A 41 7.57 -19.44 -16.73
N GLU A 42 8.24 -19.13 -17.84
CA GLU A 42 9.53 -18.47 -17.77
C GLU A 42 9.44 -17.12 -17.08
N ASN A 43 10.46 -16.80 -16.30
CA ASN A 43 10.60 -15.49 -15.68
C ASN A 43 10.51 -14.40 -16.76
N TYR A 44 9.89 -13.28 -16.38
CA TYR A 44 9.83 -12.11 -17.25
C TYR A 44 10.76 -11.04 -16.70
N ILE A 45 11.72 -10.60 -17.50
CA ILE A 45 12.71 -9.61 -17.10
C ILE A 45 12.79 -8.53 -18.18
N SER A 46 12.59 -7.28 -17.75
CA SER A 46 12.79 -6.07 -18.54
C SER A 46 13.50 -5.01 -17.70
N ASP A 47 13.75 -3.83 -18.24
CA ASP A 47 14.43 -2.74 -17.53
C ASP A 47 13.70 -2.30 -16.25
N ASN A 48 12.37 -2.44 -16.22
CA ASN A 48 11.55 -1.96 -15.13
C ASN A 48 10.78 -3.06 -14.37
N ILE A 49 10.65 -4.25 -14.94
CA ILE A 49 9.80 -5.32 -14.38
C ILE A 49 10.58 -6.63 -14.36
N SER A 50 10.62 -7.27 -13.20
CA SER A 50 11.19 -8.60 -13.02
C SER A 50 10.18 -9.49 -12.31
N LEU A 51 9.72 -10.57 -12.97
CA LEU A 51 8.74 -11.51 -12.42
C LEU A 51 9.35 -12.90 -12.32
N TYR A 52 9.24 -13.50 -11.15
CA TYR A 52 9.80 -14.81 -10.85
C TYR A 52 8.70 -15.79 -10.43
N CYS A 53 8.70 -16.98 -11.07
CA CYS A 53 7.82 -18.08 -10.68
C CYS A 53 8.55 -19.00 -9.70
N GLY A 54 8.19 -18.97 -8.42
CA GLY A 54 8.86 -19.81 -7.43
C GLY A 54 8.57 -19.44 -5.97
N ASP A 55 9.21 -20.17 -5.07
CA ASP A 55 9.13 -19.92 -3.63
C ASP A 55 9.84 -18.60 -3.28
N CYS A 56 9.16 -17.73 -2.56
CA CYS A 56 9.66 -16.37 -2.31
C CYS A 56 10.96 -16.35 -1.49
N ILE A 57 11.16 -17.27 -0.56
CA ILE A 57 12.40 -17.36 0.24
C ILE A 57 13.59 -17.73 -0.67
N VAL A 58 13.36 -18.59 -1.64
CA VAL A 58 14.39 -19.00 -2.61
C VAL A 58 14.68 -17.86 -3.61
N GLU A 59 13.63 -17.27 -4.17
CA GLU A 59 13.77 -16.24 -5.19
C GLU A 59 14.36 -14.94 -4.63
N MET A 60 14.02 -14.56 -3.40
CA MET A 60 14.61 -13.39 -2.75
C MET A 60 16.12 -13.49 -2.53
N GLN A 61 16.71 -14.69 -2.53
CA GLN A 61 18.18 -14.84 -2.45
C GLN A 61 18.89 -14.19 -3.64
N LYS A 62 18.23 -14.10 -4.80
CA LYS A 62 18.77 -13.52 -6.03
C LYS A 62 18.72 -11.99 -6.06
N ILE A 63 17.95 -11.38 -5.16
CA ILE A 63 17.81 -9.92 -5.08
C ILE A 63 19.05 -9.34 -4.35
N PRO A 64 19.72 -8.34 -4.92
CA PRO A 64 20.89 -7.74 -4.29
C PRO A 64 20.57 -7.06 -2.96
N ASP A 65 21.58 -6.95 -2.08
CA ASP A 65 21.48 -6.22 -0.82
C ASP A 65 21.19 -4.73 -1.08
N ASP A 66 20.46 -4.10 -0.16
CA ASP A 66 20.14 -2.66 -0.19
C ASP A 66 19.66 -2.15 -1.57
N SER A 67 18.85 -2.95 -2.29
CA SER A 67 18.40 -2.66 -3.66
C SER A 67 16.91 -2.32 -3.78
N VAL A 68 16.10 -2.61 -2.77
CA VAL A 68 14.65 -2.41 -2.75
C VAL A 68 14.29 -1.19 -1.92
N ASP A 69 13.45 -0.31 -2.45
CA ASP A 69 13.00 0.92 -1.78
C ASP A 69 11.71 0.70 -0.98
N LEU A 70 10.80 -0.11 -1.52
CA LEU A 70 9.52 -0.45 -0.89
C LEU A 70 9.25 -1.94 -1.02
N ILE A 71 8.87 -2.58 0.08
CA ILE A 71 8.25 -3.92 0.08
C ILE A 71 6.77 -3.71 0.37
N LEU A 72 5.88 -4.19 -0.51
CA LEU A 72 4.43 -4.05 -0.37
C LEU A 72 3.76 -5.37 -0.68
N CYS A 73 3.37 -6.11 0.37
CA CYS A 73 2.92 -7.49 0.26
C CYS A 73 1.63 -7.77 1.03
N ASP A 74 0.80 -8.63 0.44
CA ASP A 74 -0.31 -9.30 1.09
C ASP A 74 0.11 -10.76 1.34
N LEU A 75 0.71 -11.01 2.50
CA LEU A 75 1.23 -12.34 2.87
C LEU A 75 0.08 -13.34 3.10
N PRO A 76 0.29 -14.64 2.95
CA PRO A 76 -0.70 -15.64 3.38
C PRO A 76 -0.86 -15.63 4.91
N TYR A 77 -2.12 -15.53 5.41
CA TYR A 77 -2.42 -15.38 6.84
C TYR A 77 -2.63 -16.72 7.55
N GLY A 78 -2.77 -17.85 6.81
CA GLY A 78 -3.12 -19.16 7.37
C GLY A 78 -4.56 -19.22 7.90
N THR A 79 -5.46 -18.40 7.39
CA THR A 79 -6.83 -18.26 7.90
C THR A 79 -7.89 -18.87 6.98
N THR A 80 -7.52 -19.28 5.79
CA THR A 80 -8.39 -19.90 4.80
C THR A 80 -8.10 -21.41 4.65
N LYS A 81 -9.00 -22.14 3.97
CA LYS A 81 -8.78 -23.54 3.61
C LYS A 81 -7.98 -23.73 2.31
N CYS A 82 -7.51 -22.65 1.72
CA CYS A 82 -6.73 -22.69 0.48
C CYS A 82 -5.34 -23.27 0.75
N LYS A 83 -4.87 -24.16 -0.12
CA LYS A 83 -3.55 -24.80 0.02
C LYS A 83 -2.38 -23.81 0.00
N TRP A 84 -2.54 -22.69 -0.68
CA TRP A 84 -1.53 -21.63 -0.78
C TRP A 84 -1.50 -20.72 0.46
N ASP A 85 -2.54 -20.73 1.31
CA ASP A 85 -2.63 -19.87 2.50
C ASP A 85 -1.88 -20.50 3.69
N THR A 86 -0.59 -20.72 3.50
CA THR A 86 0.32 -21.22 4.55
C THR A 86 1.22 -20.09 4.99
N VAL A 87 1.23 -19.81 6.30
CA VAL A 87 2.07 -18.75 6.88
C VAL A 87 3.54 -19.01 6.56
N ILE A 88 4.20 -18.03 5.99
CA ILE A 88 5.64 -18.05 5.72
C ILE A 88 6.39 -17.92 7.05
N ASP A 89 7.52 -18.62 7.20
CA ASP A 89 8.38 -18.42 8.37
C ASP A 89 8.84 -16.95 8.44
N LEU A 90 8.32 -16.23 9.43
CA LEU A 90 8.60 -14.82 9.60
C LEU A 90 10.07 -14.53 9.91
N ASN A 91 10.81 -15.46 10.56
CA ASN A 91 12.23 -15.27 10.84
C ASN A 91 13.05 -15.27 9.52
N GLU A 92 12.80 -16.25 8.65
CA GLU A 92 13.46 -16.31 7.34
C GLU A 92 13.03 -15.12 6.47
N LEU A 93 11.74 -14.74 6.49
CA LEU A 93 11.23 -13.58 5.77
C LEU A 93 11.95 -12.28 6.20
N TRP A 94 12.04 -12.01 7.50
CA TRP A 94 12.73 -10.84 8.02
C TRP A 94 14.23 -10.83 7.75
N LYS A 95 14.87 -11.99 7.68
CA LYS A 95 16.28 -12.09 7.30
C LYS A 95 16.51 -11.56 5.88
N HIS A 96 15.64 -11.96 4.92
CA HIS A 96 15.70 -11.44 3.56
C HIS A 96 15.31 -9.96 3.48
N TYR A 97 14.22 -9.55 4.10
CA TYR A 97 13.77 -8.16 4.08
C TYR A 97 14.83 -7.22 4.64
N ARG A 98 15.44 -7.56 5.77
CA ARG A 98 16.52 -6.76 6.37
C ARG A 98 17.76 -6.63 5.49
N ARG A 99 18.02 -7.61 4.63
CA ARG A 99 19.13 -7.61 3.68
C ARG A 99 18.85 -6.73 2.47
N ILE A 100 17.70 -6.92 1.83
CA ILE A 100 17.39 -6.33 0.52
C ILE A 100 16.86 -4.91 0.59
N ILE A 101 16.21 -4.50 1.70
CA ILE A 101 15.63 -3.17 1.85
C ILE A 101 16.69 -2.10 2.05
N LYS A 102 16.62 -0.98 1.35
CA LYS A 102 17.49 0.18 1.53
C LYS A 102 17.31 0.81 2.90
N LYS A 103 18.41 1.21 3.52
CA LYS A 103 18.42 1.82 4.85
C LYS A 103 19.06 3.21 4.78
N PRO A 104 18.49 4.21 5.46
CA PRO A 104 17.32 4.17 6.34
C PRO A 104 15.97 4.39 5.62
N SER A 105 15.97 4.72 4.32
CA SER A 105 14.80 5.23 3.58
C SER A 105 13.74 4.18 3.28
N GLY A 106 14.11 2.90 3.15
CA GLY A 106 13.22 1.85 2.71
C GLY A 106 12.07 1.58 3.69
N VAL A 107 10.91 1.22 3.12
CA VAL A 107 9.68 0.96 3.85
C VAL A 107 9.14 -0.42 3.53
N ILE A 108 8.55 -1.07 4.52
CA ILE A 108 7.90 -2.38 4.37
C ILE A 108 6.45 -2.22 4.80
N LEU A 109 5.53 -2.52 3.90
CA LEU A 109 4.08 -2.50 4.12
C LEU A 109 3.54 -3.92 4.00
N LEU A 110 2.97 -4.42 5.08
CA LEU A 110 2.39 -5.75 5.12
C LEU A 110 0.92 -5.66 5.50
N PHE A 111 0.05 -6.17 4.60
CA PHE A 111 -1.37 -6.32 4.92
C PHE A 111 -1.55 -7.37 6.01
N GLY A 112 -2.58 -7.20 6.82
CA GLY A 112 -2.88 -8.12 7.90
C GLY A 112 -4.29 -7.99 8.45
N GLN A 113 -4.73 -9.05 9.11
CA GLN A 113 -5.93 -9.09 9.95
C GLN A 113 -5.60 -9.82 11.23
N GLN A 114 -6.26 -9.45 12.34
CA GLN A 114 -6.09 -10.16 13.60
C GLN A 114 -6.49 -11.65 13.49
N PRO A 115 -5.70 -12.58 14.06
CA PRO A 115 -4.52 -12.38 14.94
C PRO A 115 -3.19 -12.19 14.19
N PHE A 116 -3.15 -12.35 12.86
CA PHE A 116 -1.92 -12.29 12.07
C PHE A 116 -1.22 -10.93 12.18
N THR A 117 -1.95 -9.80 12.23
CA THR A 117 -1.40 -8.47 12.49
C THR A 117 -0.54 -8.44 13.76
N SER A 118 -1.04 -9.02 14.85
CA SER A 118 -0.27 -9.08 16.11
C SER A 118 0.99 -9.92 15.98
N MET A 119 0.97 -11.02 15.22
CA MET A 119 2.14 -11.84 14.92
C MET A 119 3.18 -11.05 14.12
N LEU A 120 2.76 -10.32 13.08
CA LEU A 120 3.65 -9.47 12.28
C LEU A 120 4.34 -8.41 13.14
N VAL A 121 3.57 -7.66 13.93
CA VAL A 121 4.13 -6.61 14.79
C VAL A 121 5.11 -7.19 15.80
N SER A 122 4.76 -8.30 16.46
CA SER A 122 5.62 -8.95 17.44
C SER A 122 6.90 -9.52 16.83
N SER A 123 6.85 -10.00 15.59
CA SER A 123 7.99 -10.60 14.89
C SER A 123 9.10 -9.61 14.54
N ASN A 124 8.80 -8.30 14.47
CA ASN A 124 9.79 -7.25 14.23
C ASN A 124 9.40 -5.92 14.88
N TYR A 125 9.16 -5.95 16.19
CA TYR A 125 8.75 -4.77 16.96
C TYR A 125 9.73 -3.59 16.83
N GLU A 126 11.02 -3.86 16.71
CA GLU A 126 12.07 -2.82 16.54
C GLU A 126 11.81 -1.91 15.34
N TRP A 127 11.38 -2.49 14.19
CA TRP A 127 11.15 -1.75 12.95
C TRP A 127 9.72 -1.26 12.78
N PHE A 128 8.79 -1.75 13.60
CA PHE A 128 7.40 -1.32 13.56
C PHE A 128 7.27 0.18 13.82
N LYS A 129 6.46 0.86 13.03
CA LYS A 129 6.19 2.30 13.16
C LYS A 129 4.74 2.60 13.55
N TYR A 130 3.81 2.18 12.74
CA TYR A 130 2.37 2.35 12.94
C TYR A 130 1.59 1.45 12.00
N ASN A 131 0.27 1.38 12.20
CA ASN A 131 -0.66 0.78 11.24
C ASN A 131 -1.40 1.87 10.48
N LEU A 132 -1.66 1.62 9.19
CA LEU A 132 -2.77 2.21 8.49
C LEU A 132 -3.95 1.24 8.57
N ILE A 133 -5.17 1.78 8.65
CA ILE A 133 -6.41 1.01 8.70
C ILE A 133 -7.17 1.28 7.40
N TRP A 134 -7.19 0.29 6.51
CA TRP A 134 -8.00 0.38 5.31
C TRP A 134 -9.46 0.06 5.63
N LYS A 135 -10.33 1.04 5.51
CA LYS A 135 -11.78 0.91 5.60
C LYS A 135 -12.35 0.58 4.23
N LYS A 136 -13.04 -0.54 4.14
CA LYS A 136 -13.71 -1.04 2.94
C LYS A 136 -15.14 -0.49 2.87
N ASN A 137 -15.66 -0.27 1.66
CA ASN A 137 -17.07 0.09 1.45
C ASN A 137 -18.03 -1.10 1.62
N LYS A 138 -17.53 -2.31 1.88
CA LYS A 138 -18.32 -3.53 2.10
C LYS A 138 -17.86 -4.27 3.34
N THR A 139 -18.83 -4.69 4.14
CA THR A 139 -18.58 -5.60 5.26
C THR A 139 -18.49 -7.06 4.80
N THR A 140 -17.71 -7.85 5.50
CA THR A 140 -17.50 -9.28 5.26
C THR A 140 -17.84 -10.11 6.50
N GLN A 141 -17.88 -11.44 6.36
CA GLN A 141 -18.14 -12.39 7.43
C GLN A 141 -19.60 -12.37 7.95
N PHE A 142 -20.56 -12.17 7.05
CA PHE A 142 -21.99 -12.16 7.38
C PHE A 142 -22.46 -13.43 8.14
N LEU A 143 -21.90 -14.60 7.83
CA LEU A 143 -22.23 -15.85 8.54
C LEU A 143 -21.92 -15.81 10.04
N LEU A 144 -21.10 -14.90 10.49
CA LEU A 144 -20.70 -14.71 11.89
C LEU A 144 -21.42 -13.53 12.57
N ALA A 145 -22.34 -12.85 11.87
CA ALA A 145 -22.96 -11.61 12.34
C ALA A 145 -23.74 -11.75 13.67
N ASN A 146 -24.23 -12.96 13.98
CA ASN A 146 -24.91 -13.25 15.24
C ASN A 146 -23.96 -13.54 16.42
N TYR A 147 -22.65 -13.66 16.17
CA TYR A 147 -21.66 -14.07 17.17
C TYR A 147 -20.59 -13.00 17.40
N ARG A 148 -20.34 -12.15 16.40
CA ARG A 148 -19.35 -11.06 16.48
C ARG A 148 -19.63 -9.98 15.42
N PRO A 149 -19.11 -8.76 15.60
CA PRO A 149 -19.21 -7.72 14.57
C PRO A 149 -18.62 -8.18 13.23
N MET A 150 -19.30 -7.79 12.14
CA MET A 150 -18.77 -7.98 10.78
C MET A 150 -17.54 -7.14 10.54
N LYS A 151 -16.63 -7.63 9.71
CA LYS A 151 -15.38 -6.92 9.38
C LYS A 151 -15.58 -5.96 8.19
N CYS A 152 -15.13 -4.72 8.35
CA CYS A 152 -15.07 -3.72 7.28
C CYS A 152 -13.67 -3.09 7.14
N THR A 153 -12.70 -3.53 7.94
CA THR A 153 -11.34 -2.99 7.94
C THR A 153 -10.29 -4.06 7.70
N GLU A 154 -9.12 -3.61 7.25
CA GLU A 154 -7.90 -4.42 7.15
C GLU A 154 -6.71 -3.56 7.57
N ASP A 155 -5.77 -4.16 8.30
CA ASP A 155 -4.57 -3.47 8.78
C ASP A 155 -3.51 -3.45 7.67
N ILE A 156 -2.69 -2.39 7.64
CA ILE A 156 -1.46 -2.32 6.86
C ILE A 156 -0.35 -1.91 7.83
N CYS A 157 0.47 -2.88 8.22
CA CYS A 157 1.57 -2.68 9.15
C CYS A 157 2.74 -2.00 8.45
N VAL A 158 3.21 -0.88 8.99
CA VAL A 158 4.33 -0.10 8.45
C VAL A 158 5.58 -0.36 9.27
N PHE A 159 6.63 -0.84 8.59
CA PHE A 159 7.94 -1.09 9.20
C PHE A 159 9.03 -0.34 8.43
N SER A 160 10.06 0.09 9.15
CA SER A 160 11.28 0.66 8.56
C SER A 160 12.43 0.65 9.57
N LYS A 161 13.68 0.58 9.10
CA LYS A 161 14.85 0.86 9.93
C LYS A 161 14.96 2.36 10.21
N GLY A 162 14.53 3.20 9.27
CA GLY A 162 14.52 4.64 9.41
C GLY A 162 13.50 5.15 10.41
N GLY A 163 13.66 6.39 10.85
CA GLY A 163 12.71 7.04 11.73
C GLY A 163 11.45 7.54 11.01
N ALA A 164 10.39 7.77 11.76
CA ALA A 164 9.12 8.34 11.29
C ALA A 164 8.80 9.68 11.99
N ALA A 165 9.81 10.43 12.42
CA ALA A 165 9.63 11.66 13.17
C ALA A 165 10.73 12.68 12.90
N ALA A 166 10.46 13.96 13.20
CA ALA A 166 11.42 15.03 13.08
C ALA A 166 12.71 14.79 13.90
N ALA A 167 12.61 14.11 15.04
CA ALA A 167 13.75 13.75 15.89
C ALA A 167 14.75 12.80 15.20
N SER A 168 14.29 11.99 14.24
CA SER A 168 15.12 11.04 13.49
C SER A 168 15.80 11.65 12.27
N ARG A 169 15.64 12.94 12.01
CA ARG A 169 16.17 13.60 10.79
C ARG A 169 17.67 13.41 10.63
N ASN A 170 18.44 13.40 11.71
CA ASN A 170 19.89 13.24 11.69
C ASN A 170 20.35 11.78 11.55
N THR A 171 19.51 10.82 11.90
CA THR A 171 19.78 9.36 11.79
C THR A 171 19.19 8.75 10.53
N GLY A 172 18.40 9.54 9.80
CA GLY A 172 17.69 9.16 8.60
C GLY A 172 16.26 8.72 8.86
N ASN A 173 15.36 9.24 8.04
CA ASN A 173 13.94 8.90 8.06
C ASN A 173 13.61 7.92 6.92
N MET A 174 12.55 7.15 7.14
CA MET A 174 11.90 6.40 6.07
C MET A 174 11.28 7.35 5.03
N THR A 175 11.10 6.86 3.81
CA THR A 175 10.40 7.59 2.75
C THR A 175 8.93 7.76 3.13
N TYR A 176 8.44 8.99 3.10
CA TYR A 176 7.03 9.33 3.34
C TYR A 176 6.62 10.57 2.55
N ASN A 177 5.73 10.41 1.60
CA ASN A 177 5.19 11.45 0.73
C ASN A 177 3.69 11.60 1.02
N PRO A 178 3.28 12.53 1.89
CA PRO A 178 1.87 12.70 2.22
C PRO A 178 1.05 13.06 0.99
N GLN A 179 -0.01 12.30 0.73
CA GLN A 179 -0.89 12.49 -0.42
C GLN A 179 -2.08 13.40 -0.07
N GLY A 180 -2.64 14.07 -1.08
CA GLY A 180 -3.85 14.87 -0.92
C GLY A 180 -3.67 16.21 -0.21
N LEU A 181 -2.44 16.70 -0.07
CA LEU A 181 -2.16 17.99 0.55
C LEU A 181 -2.77 19.14 -0.27
N ILE A 182 -3.44 20.06 0.41
CA ILE A 182 -3.97 21.29 -0.18
C ILE A 182 -3.07 22.46 0.26
N PRO A 183 -2.45 23.19 -0.68
CA PRO A 183 -1.63 24.34 -0.35
C PRO A 183 -2.42 25.39 0.42
N THR A 184 -1.82 25.96 1.45
CA THR A 184 -2.38 27.06 2.24
C THR A 184 -1.23 27.95 2.71
N ASN A 185 -1.54 29.16 3.14
CA ASN A 185 -0.54 30.10 3.67
C ASN A 185 -1.06 30.76 4.93
N ILE A 186 -1.60 29.96 5.84
CA ILE A 186 -2.25 30.44 7.05
C ILE A 186 -1.22 30.66 8.14
N LYS A 187 -1.05 31.91 8.58
CA LYS A 187 -0.25 32.24 9.76
C LYS A 187 -1.03 31.84 11.02
N LYS A 188 -0.44 31.02 11.86
CA LYS A 188 -0.99 30.55 13.13
C LYS A 188 -0.13 30.99 14.30
N LYS A 189 -0.77 31.30 15.43
CA LYS A 189 -0.10 31.58 16.70
C LYS A 189 -0.35 30.41 17.67
N ASN A 190 0.72 29.95 18.30
CA ASN A 190 0.58 29.01 19.41
C ASN A 190 0.11 29.78 20.67
N SER A 191 -0.89 29.28 21.37
CA SER A 191 -1.28 29.86 22.66
C SER A 191 -0.17 29.60 23.69
N LYS A 192 0.02 30.53 24.63
CA LYS A 192 0.98 30.37 25.74
C LYS A 192 0.72 29.10 26.55
N GLU A 193 -0.55 28.72 26.72
CA GLU A 193 -0.94 27.49 27.40
C GLU A 193 -0.48 26.22 26.65
N ARG A 194 -0.61 26.22 25.32
CA ARG A 194 -0.14 25.09 24.48
C ARG A 194 1.38 24.95 24.52
N ILE A 195 2.10 26.08 24.49
CA ILE A 195 3.56 26.11 24.62
C ILE A 195 3.96 25.56 26.00
N GLY A 196 3.29 25.96 27.07
CA GLY A 196 3.53 25.46 28.44
C GLY A 196 3.31 23.96 28.56
N LYS A 197 2.22 23.44 28.00
CA LYS A 197 1.95 21.97 27.98
C LYS A 197 3.01 21.20 27.18
N MET A 198 3.48 21.73 26.05
CA MET A 198 4.55 21.10 25.27
C MET A 198 5.91 21.09 25.99
N LEU A 199 6.21 22.13 26.77
CA LEU A 199 7.45 22.21 27.55
C LEU A 199 7.44 21.24 28.73
N ASN A 200 6.27 20.95 29.32
CA ASN A 200 6.11 20.02 30.44
C ASN A 200 6.04 18.53 30.01
N GLN A 201 5.89 18.24 28.72
CA GLN A 201 5.93 16.88 28.16
C GLN A 201 7.36 16.52 27.72
N GLU A 202 8.30 16.51 28.67
CA GLU A 202 9.73 16.24 28.41
C GLU A 202 10.05 14.85 27.83
N HIS A 203 9.10 13.93 27.75
CA HIS A 203 9.38 12.53 27.42
C HIS A 203 9.35 12.17 25.93
N HIS A 204 8.85 13.03 25.03
CA HIS A 204 8.68 12.67 23.60
C HIS A 204 9.33 13.64 22.59
N LEU A 205 9.80 14.80 23.03
CA LEU A 205 10.49 15.78 22.17
C LEU A 205 11.90 15.99 22.73
N GLY A 206 12.90 15.44 22.06
CA GLY A 206 14.31 15.58 22.50
C GLY A 206 14.68 17.01 22.90
N LYS A 207 15.70 17.15 23.74
CA LYS A 207 16.17 18.38 24.42
C LYS A 207 16.44 19.63 23.53
N ASN A 208 16.16 19.63 22.24
CA ASN A 208 16.35 20.76 21.33
C ASN A 208 15.07 21.56 21.11
N ASN A 209 14.69 22.34 22.13
CA ASN A 209 13.48 23.17 22.20
C ASN A 209 13.47 24.42 21.29
N LYS A 210 14.34 24.57 20.30
CA LYS A 210 14.33 25.72 19.37
C LYS A 210 13.04 25.84 18.53
N LEU A 211 12.33 24.73 18.30
CA LEU A 211 11.05 24.73 17.56
C LEU A 211 9.85 25.25 18.37
N ILE A 212 9.97 25.33 19.70
CA ILE A 212 8.88 25.74 20.60
C ILE A 212 8.95 27.25 20.89
N SER A 213 10.07 27.90 20.61
CA SER A 213 10.27 29.34 20.89
C SER A 213 9.52 30.26 19.93
N ASN A 214 9.07 29.79 18.77
CA ASN A 214 8.29 30.61 17.84
C ASN A 214 6.81 30.51 18.18
N SER A 215 6.26 31.59 18.73
CA SER A 215 4.83 31.74 18.97
C SER A 215 3.99 31.77 17.67
N GLU A 216 4.63 32.02 16.53
CA GLU A 216 4.00 32.10 15.21
C GLU A 216 4.64 31.10 14.25
N TYR A 217 3.82 30.44 13.42
CA TYR A 217 4.25 29.58 12.34
C TYR A 217 3.31 29.70 11.15
N THR A 218 3.83 29.46 9.94
CA THR A 218 3.03 29.40 8.72
C THR A 218 2.69 27.94 8.44
N GLN A 219 1.39 27.65 8.33
CA GLN A 219 0.91 26.37 7.87
C GLN A 219 0.86 26.40 6.34
N ASN A 220 1.80 25.70 5.68
CA ASN A 220 1.92 25.69 4.22
C ASN A 220 0.92 24.78 3.54
N PHE A 221 0.42 23.74 4.24
CA PHE A 221 -0.52 22.76 3.71
C PHE A 221 -1.59 22.44 4.74
N THR A 222 -2.75 22.02 4.25
CA THR A 222 -3.83 21.41 5.02
C THR A 222 -4.16 20.04 4.40
N ASN A 223 -5.17 19.36 4.94
CA ASN A 223 -5.58 18.03 4.49
C ASN A 223 -4.47 16.95 4.57
N TYR A 224 -3.67 16.98 5.65
CA TYR A 224 -2.73 15.90 5.92
C TYR A 224 -3.47 14.57 6.11
N PRO A 225 -2.99 13.47 5.50
CA PRO A 225 -3.61 12.18 5.65
C PRO A 225 -3.59 11.71 7.11
N ASN A 226 -4.56 10.88 7.47
CA ASN A 226 -4.61 10.19 8.76
C ASN A 226 -4.42 8.67 8.56
N GLU A 227 -4.43 7.92 9.65
CA GLU A 227 -4.22 6.46 9.63
C GLU A 227 -5.40 5.67 9.07
N LEU A 228 -6.61 6.24 9.09
CA LEU A 228 -7.79 5.63 8.48
C LEU A 228 -7.89 6.04 7.01
N ILE A 229 -7.69 5.09 6.11
CA ILE A 229 -7.77 5.30 4.68
C ILE A 229 -8.98 4.58 4.09
N GLU A 230 -9.71 5.23 3.20
CA GLU A 230 -10.94 4.70 2.61
C GLU A 230 -10.75 4.46 1.11
N PHE A 231 -10.87 3.21 0.72
CA PHE A 231 -10.83 2.77 -0.67
C PHE A 231 -11.86 1.69 -0.90
N ASP A 232 -12.63 1.82 -1.96
CA ASP A 232 -13.61 0.82 -2.35
C ASP A 232 -12.93 -0.46 -2.82
N ILE A 233 -13.55 -1.61 -2.50
CA ILE A 233 -13.15 -2.88 -3.08
C ILE A 233 -13.50 -2.87 -4.57
N GLU A 234 -12.71 -3.58 -5.36
CA GLU A 234 -13.04 -3.85 -6.75
C GLU A 234 -14.04 -5.01 -6.83
N TYR A 235 -15.03 -4.84 -7.70
CA TYR A 235 -16.00 -5.90 -8.03
C TYR A 235 -15.56 -6.58 -9.33
N ASP A 236 -16.04 -7.79 -9.55
CA ASP A 236 -15.75 -8.57 -10.77
C ASP A 236 -14.26 -8.88 -10.99
N THR A 237 -13.53 -8.97 -9.88
CA THR A 237 -12.10 -9.30 -9.89
C THR A 237 -11.84 -10.71 -10.40
N ILE A 238 -10.68 -10.91 -11.00
CA ILE A 238 -10.24 -12.23 -11.50
C ILE A 238 -9.74 -13.10 -10.35
N HIS A 239 -9.30 -12.48 -9.26
CA HIS A 239 -8.82 -13.15 -8.05
C HIS A 239 -9.68 -12.74 -6.85
N GLU A 240 -10.09 -13.70 -6.01
CA GLU A 240 -11.05 -13.48 -4.91
C GLU A 240 -10.55 -12.49 -3.84
N THR A 241 -9.24 -12.42 -3.62
CA THR A 241 -8.61 -11.55 -2.61
C THR A 241 -7.86 -10.37 -3.22
N GLN A 242 -8.14 -10.02 -4.48
CA GLN A 242 -7.46 -8.92 -5.17
C GLN A 242 -7.64 -7.60 -4.41
N LYS A 243 -6.52 -6.92 -4.14
CA LYS A 243 -6.53 -5.57 -3.57
C LYS A 243 -6.90 -4.53 -4.65
N PRO A 244 -7.59 -3.44 -4.29
CA PRO A 244 -7.89 -2.36 -5.24
C PRO A 244 -6.62 -1.69 -5.78
N VAL A 245 -6.56 -1.50 -7.10
CA VAL A 245 -5.40 -0.82 -7.74
C VAL A 245 -5.19 0.57 -7.16
N LYS A 246 -6.26 1.34 -6.94
CA LYS A 246 -6.18 2.70 -6.37
C LYS A 246 -5.57 2.74 -4.96
N LEU A 247 -5.86 1.75 -4.11
CA LEU A 247 -5.24 1.61 -2.79
C LEU A 247 -3.73 1.36 -2.93
N ILE A 248 -3.36 0.41 -3.80
CA ILE A 248 -1.96 0.07 -4.04
C ILE A 248 -1.18 1.27 -4.60
N GLU A 249 -1.73 1.99 -5.58
CA GLU A 249 -1.11 3.22 -6.10
C GLU A 249 -0.91 4.31 -5.03
N TYR A 250 -1.91 4.49 -4.14
CA TYR A 250 -1.80 5.41 -3.01
C TYR A 250 -0.63 5.04 -2.10
N LEU A 251 -0.52 3.76 -1.74
CA LEU A 251 0.56 3.26 -0.88
C LEU A 251 1.93 3.40 -1.56
N ILE A 252 2.05 3.03 -2.83
CA ILE A 252 3.27 3.16 -3.62
C ILE A 252 3.73 4.63 -3.67
N LYS A 253 2.84 5.57 -4.00
CA LYS A 253 3.15 7.01 -4.05
C LYS A 253 3.55 7.57 -2.70
N THR A 254 2.93 7.07 -1.62
CA THR A 254 3.21 7.53 -0.25
C THR A 254 4.58 7.08 0.23
N TYR A 255 5.00 5.85 -0.09
CA TYR A 255 6.19 5.24 0.51
C TYR A 255 7.33 4.96 -0.46
N SER A 256 7.23 5.46 -1.69
CA SER A 256 8.32 5.42 -2.67
C SER A 256 8.31 6.62 -3.61
N ASN A 257 9.41 6.83 -4.36
CA ASN A 257 9.54 7.85 -5.39
C ASN A 257 9.50 7.22 -6.79
N GLU A 258 9.25 8.02 -7.85
CA GLU A 258 9.31 7.54 -9.24
C GLU A 258 10.70 6.96 -9.54
N GLY A 259 10.73 5.84 -10.29
CA GLY A 259 11.95 5.12 -10.64
C GLY A 259 12.51 4.20 -9.55
N GLU A 260 12.02 4.25 -8.31
CA GLU A 260 12.42 3.35 -7.23
C GLU A 260 11.86 1.94 -7.38
N VAL A 261 12.48 0.99 -6.69
CA VAL A 261 12.19 -0.45 -6.80
C VAL A 261 11.19 -0.87 -5.73
N VAL A 262 10.08 -1.46 -6.15
CA VAL A 262 9.04 -2.05 -5.30
C VAL A 262 9.09 -3.57 -5.42
N LEU A 263 9.07 -4.27 -4.30
CA LEU A 263 8.99 -5.73 -4.23
C LEU A 263 7.62 -6.16 -3.69
N ASP A 264 7.02 -7.13 -4.36
CA ASP A 264 5.93 -7.95 -3.82
C ASP A 264 6.31 -9.42 -3.95
N ASN A 265 6.65 -10.06 -2.84
CA ASN A 265 7.13 -11.45 -2.84
C ASN A 265 6.01 -12.49 -2.76
N THR A 266 4.76 -12.07 -2.78
CA THR A 266 3.55 -12.90 -2.82
C THR A 266 2.51 -12.23 -3.71
N MET A 267 2.90 -11.88 -4.95
CA MET A 267 2.17 -10.92 -5.79
C MET A 267 0.77 -11.38 -6.23
N GLY A 268 0.43 -12.65 -6.09
CA GLY A 268 -0.88 -13.20 -6.41
C GLY A 268 -1.34 -12.81 -7.82
N SER A 269 -2.39 -12.00 -7.91
CA SER A 269 -2.91 -11.48 -9.18
C SER A 269 -2.09 -10.33 -9.78
N GLY A 270 -1.01 -9.87 -9.14
CA GLY A 270 -0.11 -8.84 -9.65
C GLY A 270 -0.59 -7.40 -9.51
N THR A 271 -1.50 -7.10 -8.58
CA THR A 271 -2.03 -5.73 -8.43
C THR A 271 -0.94 -4.72 -8.07
N THR A 272 0.03 -5.13 -7.23
CA THR A 272 1.18 -4.28 -6.89
C THR A 272 2.00 -3.94 -8.14
N GLY A 273 2.22 -4.91 -9.03
CA GLY A 273 2.92 -4.68 -10.30
C GLY A 273 2.17 -3.72 -11.23
N VAL A 274 0.85 -3.88 -11.37
CA VAL A 274 0.01 -2.91 -12.12
C VAL A 274 0.14 -1.51 -11.52
N GLY A 275 0.04 -1.38 -10.19
CA GLY A 275 0.23 -0.09 -9.50
C GLY A 275 1.62 0.51 -9.75
N CYS A 276 2.68 -0.30 -9.81
CA CYS A 276 4.04 0.15 -10.13
C CYS A 276 4.14 0.70 -11.56
N VAL A 277 3.58 0.01 -12.56
CA VAL A 277 3.52 0.50 -13.93
C VAL A 277 2.80 1.85 -13.99
N ASN A 278 1.61 1.95 -13.43
CA ASN A 278 0.80 3.17 -13.42
C ASN A 278 1.50 4.36 -12.74
N THR A 279 2.36 4.08 -11.76
CA THR A 279 3.05 5.10 -10.96
C THR A 279 4.53 5.26 -11.32
N LYS A 280 5.01 4.61 -12.38
CA LYS A 280 6.39 4.67 -12.89
C LYS A 280 7.43 4.21 -11.87
N ARG A 281 7.14 3.14 -11.14
CA ARG A 281 8.10 2.44 -10.28
C ARG A 281 8.60 1.20 -10.97
N LYS A 282 9.82 0.78 -10.63
CA LYS A 282 10.32 -0.54 -11.02
C LYS A 282 9.69 -1.59 -10.10
N PHE A 283 9.46 -2.78 -10.63
CA PHE A 283 8.77 -3.83 -9.89
C PHE A 283 9.52 -5.15 -9.92
N ILE A 284 9.61 -5.78 -8.76
CA ILE A 284 10.03 -7.18 -8.61
C ILE A 284 8.83 -7.92 -8.03
N GLY A 285 8.32 -8.92 -8.76
CA GLY A 285 7.22 -9.76 -8.32
C GLY A 285 7.62 -11.22 -8.22
N ILE A 286 7.22 -11.89 -7.14
CA ILE A 286 7.41 -13.32 -6.95
C ILE A 286 6.07 -13.97 -6.69
N GLU A 287 5.79 -15.09 -7.36
CA GLU A 287 4.58 -15.88 -7.16
C GLU A 287 4.88 -17.36 -7.30
N LYS A 288 4.45 -18.16 -6.32
CA LYS A 288 4.71 -19.58 -6.27
C LYS A 288 3.71 -20.39 -7.09
N GLU A 289 2.46 -19.98 -7.09
CA GLU A 289 1.39 -20.69 -7.79
C GLU A 289 1.40 -20.33 -9.28
N GLU A 290 1.71 -21.29 -10.14
CA GLU A 290 1.84 -21.11 -11.58
C GLU A 290 0.65 -20.39 -12.23
N LYS A 291 -0.56 -20.70 -11.80
CA LYS A 291 -1.79 -20.07 -12.29
C LYS A 291 -1.80 -18.58 -12.00
N TYR A 292 -1.42 -18.19 -10.79
CA TYR A 292 -1.38 -16.78 -10.40
C TYR A 292 -0.18 -16.06 -10.98
N PHE A 293 0.94 -16.73 -11.14
CA PHE A 293 2.08 -16.18 -11.87
C PHE A 293 1.72 -15.81 -13.31
N LYS A 294 1.07 -16.70 -14.07
CA LYS A 294 0.61 -16.41 -15.44
C LYS A 294 -0.38 -15.24 -15.46
N LEU A 295 -1.32 -15.21 -14.52
CA LEU A 295 -2.30 -14.13 -14.39
C LEU A 295 -1.63 -12.79 -14.11
N SER A 296 -0.71 -12.73 -13.14
CA SER A 296 0.00 -11.50 -12.79
C SER A 296 0.88 -11.02 -13.95
N LYS A 297 1.62 -11.93 -14.59
CA LYS A 297 2.42 -11.64 -15.79
C LYS A 297 1.55 -11.02 -16.88
N TYR A 298 0.40 -11.62 -17.20
CA TYR A 298 -0.54 -11.10 -18.18
C TYR A 298 -1.04 -9.69 -17.81
N ARG A 299 -1.50 -9.49 -16.57
CA ARG A 299 -2.03 -8.20 -16.13
C ARG A 299 -0.99 -7.10 -16.14
N ILE A 300 0.22 -7.37 -15.67
CA ILE A 300 1.30 -6.38 -15.59
C ILE A 300 1.77 -6.01 -16.99
N THR A 301 2.03 -6.99 -17.86
CA THR A 301 2.57 -6.72 -19.22
C THR A 301 1.55 -6.06 -20.15
N ASN A 302 0.24 -6.23 -19.92
CA ASN A 302 -0.78 -5.51 -20.71
C ASN A 302 -1.07 -4.09 -20.17
N ASN A 303 -0.43 -3.66 -19.08
CA ASN A 303 -0.49 -2.27 -18.60
C ASN A 303 0.80 -1.48 -18.90
N LEU A 304 1.78 -2.11 -19.56
CA LEU A 304 2.99 -1.43 -20.05
C LEU A 304 2.68 -0.70 -21.34
#